data_35e270887513a190a5360e0b1de3967e
#
_entry.id   35e270887513a190a5360e0b1de3967e
#
_cell.length_a   1.000
_cell.length_b   1.000
_cell.length_c   1.000
_cell.angle_alpha   90.00
_cell.angle_beta   90.00
_cell.angle_gamma   90.00
#
_symmetry.space_group_name_H-M   'P 1'
#
loop_
_entity.id
_entity.type
_entity.pdbx_description
1 polymer ?
#
loop_
_entity_poly.entity_id
_entity_poly.type
_entity_poly.pdbx_seq_one_letter_code
_entity_poly.pdbx_strand_id
1 'polypeptide(L)'
;VDSKGVAVGSAAEISLEISIIEVMLVALGVVILDNITEDSPTPPDTVFPVITILGDNPATVELGSSYTDAGATSDGGETVSTSGSVDTNTVGSYDITYSATDAAGNTSTATRIVNVVDTTAPVVTLTGAATVTVELGGTYTELGATASDASGTVTVETTGTVDTDTVGSYTVTYTSTDASGNVGTATRTVNVVDTTAPVITSSDTFVADENQTAIGTVTATDLQTVTFTVSGTELQITSGGVLTFVTAPDYETKSVYTATVTATDASSNSTTQDITVNVNDVGGIDDDPGTGTGTGTGTGTGTGTGTGTGTGT
;
A
#
# COMPACT_ATOMS: atom_id res chain seq x y z
N VAL A 1 50.59 60.53 40.56
CA VAL A 1 51.54 60.73 41.70
C VAL A 1 51.52 59.43 42.51
N ASP A 2 52.65 58.83 42.71
CA ASP A 2 52.72 57.65 43.56
C ASP A 2 52.71 58.05 45.09
N SER A 3 52.63 57.08 45.95
CA SER A 3 52.56 57.26 47.40
C SER A 3 53.78 58.00 48.01
N LYS A 4 54.76 58.44 47.19
CA LYS A 4 55.95 59.18 47.58
C LYS A 4 55.98 60.59 46.99
N GLY A 5 54.92 61.02 46.30
CA GLY A 5 54.75 62.40 45.80
C GLY A 5 55.60 62.70 44.54
N VAL A 6 56.09 61.72 43.86
CA VAL A 6 56.81 61.92 42.57
C VAL A 6 55.80 61.91 41.43
N ALA A 7 55.83 62.94 40.60
CA ALA A 7 55.00 63.00 39.39
C ALA A 7 55.51 61.96 38.40
N VAL A 8 54.59 61.01 38.00
CA VAL A 8 54.91 60.05 36.97
C VAL A 8 54.43 60.69 35.64
N GLY A 9 55.41 61.18 34.89
CA GLY A 9 55.09 61.71 33.53
C GLY A 9 54.70 60.59 32.51
N SER A 10 54.12 60.95 31.43
CA SER A 10 53.88 60.00 30.31
C SER A 10 55.23 59.48 29.77
N ALA A 11 55.22 58.30 29.16
CA ALA A 11 56.43 57.71 28.58
C ALA A 11 57.17 58.66 27.62
N ALA A 12 56.46 59.55 26.97
CA ALA A 12 57.02 60.59 26.12
C ALA A 12 57.76 61.71 26.92
N GLU A 13 57.27 62.07 28.13
CA GLU A 13 57.91 63.06 29.01
C GLU A 13 59.16 62.46 29.67
N ILE A 14 59.17 61.23 30.05
CA ILE A 14 60.31 60.49 30.58
C ILE A 14 61.37 60.33 29.49
N SER A 15 61.04 60.02 28.28
CA SER A 15 61.97 59.92 27.11
C SER A 15 62.63 61.26 26.78
N LEU A 16 61.92 62.38 26.88
CA LEU A 16 62.40 63.68 26.61
C LEU A 16 63.40 64.16 27.74
N GLU A 17 63.12 63.82 29.06
CA GLU A 17 63.99 64.12 30.16
C GLU A 17 65.31 63.33 30.09
N ILE A 18 65.28 62.09 29.69
CA ILE A 18 66.48 61.24 29.50
C ILE A 18 67.32 61.81 28.35
N SER A 19 66.72 62.21 27.24
CA SER A 19 67.46 62.88 26.08
C SER A 19 68.12 64.20 26.46
N ILE A 20 67.51 65.00 27.33
CA ILE A 20 68.12 66.26 27.84
C ILE A 20 69.28 65.98 28.75
N ILE A 21 69.20 64.93 29.62
CA ILE A 21 70.30 64.53 30.53
C ILE A 21 71.52 64.05 29.69
N GLU A 22 71.32 63.29 28.63
CA GLU A 22 72.38 62.81 27.75
C GLU A 22 73.07 63.99 27.01
N VAL A 23 72.35 64.92 26.53
CA VAL A 23 72.89 66.13 25.82
C VAL A 23 73.74 67.01 26.85
N MET A 24 73.24 67.07 28.08
CA MET A 24 73.98 67.77 29.14
C MET A 24 75.26 67.05 29.57
N LEU A 25 75.25 65.73 29.65
CA LEU A 25 76.44 64.94 30.00
C LEU A 25 77.54 64.96 28.92
N VAL A 26 77.13 64.92 27.65
CA VAL A 26 78.07 65.08 26.52
C VAL A 26 78.72 66.47 26.49
N ALA A 27 78.03 67.53 26.90
CA ALA A 27 78.57 68.86 27.06
C ALA A 27 79.61 69.01 28.14
N LEU A 28 79.59 68.11 29.19
CA LEU A 28 80.57 68.05 30.28
C LEU A 28 81.78 67.11 30.00
N GLY A 29 81.85 66.50 28.79
CA GLY A 29 82.96 65.57 28.42
C GLY A 29 82.95 64.22 29.14
N VAL A 30 81.87 63.84 29.79
CA VAL A 30 81.66 62.48 30.43
C VAL A 30 80.93 61.61 29.39
N VAL A 31 81.64 60.68 28.77
CA VAL A 31 81.04 59.67 27.90
C VAL A 31 80.66 58.48 28.80
N ILE A 32 79.42 58.41 29.12
CA ILE A 32 78.83 57.15 29.71
C ILE A 32 78.37 56.32 28.45
N LEU A 33 79.13 55.29 28.13
CA LEU A 33 78.73 54.23 27.20
C LEU A 33 77.82 53.31 27.98
N ASP A 34 76.63 53.77 28.32
CA ASP A 34 75.56 52.85 28.66
C ASP A 34 74.91 52.34 27.34
N ASN A 35 75.10 51.08 27.18
CA ASN A 35 74.39 50.30 26.11
C ASN A 35 72.89 50.22 26.46
N ILE A 36 72.19 51.36 26.40
CA ILE A 36 70.74 51.38 26.55
C ILE A 36 70.27 50.80 25.28
N THR A 37 70.07 49.52 25.25
CA THR A 37 69.15 48.89 24.23
C THR A 37 67.81 49.53 24.50
N GLU A 38 67.40 50.47 23.58
CA GLU A 38 66.03 50.96 23.58
C GLU A 38 65.13 49.75 23.37
N ASP A 39 64.55 49.26 24.49
CA ASP A 39 63.43 48.32 24.43
C ASP A 39 62.22 49.14 23.98
N SER A 40 62.21 49.45 22.67
CA SER A 40 61.00 50.05 22.06
C SER A 40 59.89 49.07 22.27
N PRO A 41 58.81 49.43 22.99
CA PRO A 41 57.71 48.50 23.17
C PRO A 41 57.26 48.01 21.81
N THR A 42 57.43 46.74 21.55
CA THR A 42 56.87 46.14 20.33
C THR A 42 55.39 46.50 20.25
N PRO A 43 54.93 47.04 19.10
CA PRO A 43 53.51 47.35 18.95
C PRO A 43 52.68 46.12 19.35
N PRO A 44 51.56 46.32 20.05
CA PRO A 44 50.70 45.18 20.39
C PRO A 44 50.33 44.44 19.14
N ASP A 45 50.44 43.12 19.16
CA ASP A 45 49.97 42.25 18.09
C ASP A 45 48.46 42.42 17.94
N THR A 46 47.99 42.76 16.73
CA THR A 46 46.55 42.93 16.40
C THR A 46 46.09 41.94 15.34
N VAL A 47 46.95 40.95 14.99
CA VAL A 47 46.62 39.91 14.03
C VAL A 47 45.89 38.78 14.77
N PHE A 48 44.68 38.53 14.36
CA PHE A 48 43.85 37.48 14.93
C PHE A 48 44.10 36.14 14.22
N PRO A 49 44.04 35.00 14.90
CA PRO A 49 44.10 33.68 14.27
C PRO A 49 42.99 33.51 13.23
N VAL A 50 43.26 32.84 12.10
CA VAL A 50 42.28 32.51 11.10
C VAL A 50 41.90 31.03 11.24
N ILE A 51 40.62 30.76 11.62
CA ILE A 51 40.12 29.41 11.81
C ILE A 51 39.53 28.90 10.49
N THR A 52 40.01 27.74 10.04
CA THR A 52 39.52 27.04 8.88
C THR A 52 38.76 25.80 9.33
N ILE A 53 37.44 25.74 9.07
CA ILE A 53 36.59 24.59 9.39
C ILE A 53 36.89 23.47 8.40
N LEU A 54 37.12 22.24 8.87
CA LEU A 54 37.40 21.07 8.04
C LEU A 54 36.09 20.34 7.69
N GLY A 55 35.93 19.94 6.41
CA GLY A 55 34.73 19.31 5.91
C GLY A 55 33.55 20.27 5.69
N ASP A 56 32.35 19.72 5.60
CA ASP A 56 31.15 20.49 5.22
C ASP A 56 30.69 21.47 6.29
N ASN A 57 30.26 22.66 5.86
CA ASN A 57 29.59 23.65 6.69
C ASN A 57 28.53 24.40 5.86
N PRO A 58 27.21 24.19 6.07
CA PRO A 58 26.64 23.26 7.05
C PRO A 58 26.87 21.78 6.72
N ALA A 59 27.05 20.96 7.76
CA ALA A 59 27.02 19.52 7.67
C ALA A 59 25.58 19.01 7.83
N THR A 60 25.24 17.87 7.20
CA THR A 60 23.92 17.22 7.32
C THR A 60 24.08 15.82 7.87
N VAL A 61 23.23 15.43 8.81
CA VAL A 61 23.22 14.14 9.48
C VAL A 61 21.80 13.60 9.53
N GLU A 62 21.61 12.34 9.20
CA GLU A 62 20.32 11.67 9.32
C GLU A 62 19.99 11.39 10.80
N LEU A 63 18.73 11.56 11.17
CA LEU A 63 18.19 11.27 12.50
C LEU A 63 18.57 9.85 12.95
N GLY A 64 19.04 9.71 14.18
CA GLY A 64 19.48 8.43 14.74
C GLY A 64 20.85 7.95 14.27
N SER A 65 21.49 8.64 13.32
CA SER A 65 22.84 8.29 12.84
C SER A 65 23.91 8.86 13.76
N SER A 66 25.15 8.33 13.66
CA SER A 66 26.29 8.88 14.39
C SER A 66 26.87 10.09 13.66
N TYR A 67 27.23 11.14 14.41
CA TYR A 67 27.97 12.29 13.91
C TYR A 67 29.37 12.31 14.50
N THR A 68 30.37 12.55 13.66
CA THR A 68 31.76 12.80 14.07
C THR A 68 32.19 14.13 13.49
N ASP A 69 32.54 15.08 14.37
CA ASP A 69 33.02 16.38 13.95
C ASP A 69 34.41 16.29 13.29
N ALA A 70 34.54 16.89 12.10
CA ALA A 70 35.80 16.91 11.36
C ALA A 70 36.81 17.94 11.93
N GLY A 71 36.35 18.81 12.84
CA GLY A 71 37.19 19.80 13.53
C GLY A 71 37.51 21.02 12.69
N ALA A 72 38.48 21.79 13.16
CA ALA A 72 39.03 22.99 12.49
C ALA A 72 40.50 23.13 12.73
N THR A 73 41.20 23.94 11.94
CA THR A 73 42.61 24.32 12.08
C THR A 73 42.77 25.83 12.21
N SER A 74 43.84 26.28 12.82
CA SER A 74 44.25 27.67 12.82
C SER A 74 45.53 27.86 11.98
N ASP A 75 45.62 28.97 11.27
CA ASP A 75 46.74 29.31 10.36
C ASP A 75 48.09 29.49 11.09
N GLY A 76 48.08 29.99 12.32
CA GLY A 76 49.28 30.15 13.17
C GLY A 76 49.68 28.87 13.91
N GLY A 77 48.89 27.77 13.79
CA GLY A 77 49.12 26.51 14.52
C GLY A 77 48.67 26.54 15.96
N GLU A 78 47.88 27.54 16.39
CA GLU A 78 47.25 27.58 17.70
C GLU A 78 46.33 26.38 17.93
N THR A 79 46.25 25.98 19.20
CA THR A 79 45.30 24.93 19.60
C THR A 79 43.87 25.44 19.40
N VAL A 80 43.10 24.75 18.56
CA VAL A 80 41.66 25.02 18.41
C VAL A 80 40.89 24.29 19.48
N SER A 81 40.15 25.01 20.28
CA SER A 81 39.20 24.47 21.26
C SER A 81 37.80 24.35 20.59
N THR A 82 37.07 23.31 20.93
CA THR A 82 35.73 23.03 20.38
C THR A 82 34.70 23.04 21.51
N SER A 83 33.56 23.65 21.28
CA SER A 83 32.41 23.68 22.19
C SER A 83 31.12 23.47 21.41
N GLY A 84 30.06 23.01 22.11
CA GLY A 84 28.80 22.61 21.51
C GLY A 84 28.69 21.10 21.42
N SER A 85 27.47 20.62 21.16
CA SER A 85 27.17 19.21 20.97
C SER A 85 26.01 19.06 19.96
N VAL A 86 26.01 17.95 19.25
CA VAL A 86 24.95 17.58 18.31
C VAL A 86 24.16 16.43 18.93
N ASP A 87 22.85 16.64 19.13
CA ASP A 87 21.93 15.56 19.48
C ASP A 87 21.35 14.99 18.19
N THR A 88 21.88 13.87 17.76
CA THR A 88 21.45 13.20 16.52
C THR A 88 20.11 12.48 16.65
N ASN A 89 19.50 12.44 17.83
CA ASN A 89 18.17 11.87 18.06
C ASN A 89 17.04 12.90 17.99
N THR A 90 17.38 14.17 17.72
CA THR A 90 16.40 15.25 17.61
C THR A 90 16.66 16.06 16.36
N VAL A 91 15.67 16.14 15.47
CA VAL A 91 15.73 16.97 14.25
C VAL A 91 15.91 18.43 14.65
N GLY A 92 16.90 19.09 14.05
CA GLY A 92 17.21 20.49 14.36
C GLY A 92 18.53 20.95 13.79
N SER A 93 18.88 22.20 14.09
CA SER A 93 20.16 22.81 13.74
C SER A 93 20.99 23.02 14.98
N TYR A 94 22.23 22.53 14.97
CA TYR A 94 23.15 22.54 16.09
C TYR A 94 24.42 23.28 15.71
N ASP A 95 24.96 24.08 16.64
CA ASP A 95 26.16 24.84 16.44
C ASP A 95 27.34 24.18 17.17
N ILE A 96 28.44 23.99 16.44
CA ILE A 96 29.75 23.66 16.99
C ILE A 96 30.64 24.87 16.83
N THR A 97 31.10 25.47 17.91
CA THR A 97 31.97 26.64 17.92
C THR A 97 33.41 26.24 18.13
N TYR A 98 34.29 26.69 17.26
CA TYR A 98 35.73 26.57 17.34
C TYR A 98 36.31 27.90 17.81
N SER A 99 37.28 27.87 18.67
CA SER A 99 37.96 29.06 19.17
C SER A 99 39.48 28.82 19.21
N ALA A 100 40.24 29.77 18.71
CA ALA A 100 41.71 29.79 18.81
C ALA A 100 42.17 31.11 19.35
N THR A 101 43.23 31.11 20.21
CA THR A 101 43.82 32.28 20.82
C THR A 101 45.33 32.24 20.55
N ASP A 102 45.88 33.32 20.03
CA ASP A 102 47.33 33.46 19.81
C ASP A 102 48.11 33.79 21.10
N ALA A 103 49.42 33.90 20.96
CA ALA A 103 50.30 34.21 22.09
C ALA A 103 50.13 35.63 22.66
N ALA A 104 49.55 36.53 21.86
CA ALA A 104 49.28 37.94 22.26
C ALA A 104 47.91 38.05 22.97
N GLY A 105 47.06 37.00 22.92
CA GLY A 105 45.74 36.99 23.53
C GLY A 105 44.61 37.37 22.57
N ASN A 106 44.87 37.51 21.29
CA ASN A 106 43.78 37.76 20.28
C ASN A 106 43.03 36.43 20.06
N THR A 107 41.71 36.48 20.13
CA THR A 107 40.84 35.28 20.02
C THR A 107 39.94 35.44 18.81
N SER A 108 39.88 34.36 17.98
CA SER A 108 38.94 34.19 16.90
C SER A 108 37.98 33.04 17.19
N THR A 109 36.79 33.10 16.58
CA THR A 109 35.82 32.03 16.59
C THR A 109 35.27 31.75 15.20
N ALA A 110 34.92 30.47 14.97
CA ALA A 110 34.17 30.03 13.76
C ALA A 110 33.13 29.03 14.18
N THR A 111 31.99 29.01 13.47
CA THR A 111 30.87 28.11 13.81
C THR A 111 30.58 27.21 12.64
N ARG A 112 30.50 25.89 12.92
CA ARG A 112 29.91 24.90 12.03
C ARG A 112 28.45 24.74 12.41
N ILE A 113 27.58 24.78 11.43
CA ILE A 113 26.18 24.41 11.54
C ILE A 113 26.07 22.93 11.19
N VAL A 114 25.39 22.14 12.04
CA VAL A 114 25.07 20.74 11.78
C VAL A 114 23.55 20.59 11.78
N ASN A 115 23.00 20.23 10.64
CA ASN A 115 21.57 20.00 10.49
C ASN A 115 21.28 18.52 10.65
N VAL A 116 20.56 18.14 11.72
CA VAL A 116 19.99 16.81 11.89
C VAL A 116 18.64 16.82 11.19
N VAL A 117 18.51 15.98 10.18
CA VAL A 117 17.32 15.85 9.33
C VAL A 117 16.81 14.42 9.41
N ASP A 118 15.52 14.25 9.15
CA ASP A 118 14.91 12.95 8.98
C ASP A 118 14.36 12.87 7.56
N THR A 119 14.95 11.99 6.76
CA THR A 119 14.57 11.73 5.37
C THR A 119 14.12 10.28 5.17
N THR A 120 14.14 9.50 6.24
CA THR A 120 13.79 8.08 6.25
C THR A 120 12.30 7.92 6.50
N ALA A 121 11.62 7.21 5.61
CA ALA A 121 10.19 6.95 5.77
C ALA A 121 9.93 5.84 6.80
N PRO A 122 8.79 5.88 7.52
CA PRO A 122 8.38 4.81 8.42
C PRO A 122 8.32 3.44 7.73
N VAL A 123 8.77 2.40 8.41
CA VAL A 123 8.64 1.02 7.96
C VAL A 123 7.27 0.48 8.37
N VAL A 124 6.40 0.25 7.40
CA VAL A 124 5.07 -0.35 7.62
C VAL A 124 5.15 -1.86 7.47
N THR A 125 4.74 -2.59 8.50
CA THR A 125 4.77 -4.06 8.55
C THR A 125 3.35 -4.60 8.70
N LEU A 126 2.92 -5.46 7.76
CA LEU A 126 1.59 -6.09 7.80
C LEU A 126 1.47 -7.05 8.97
N THR A 127 0.33 -7.03 9.65
CA THR A 127 -0.05 -8.08 10.58
C THR A 127 -0.71 -9.22 9.80
N GLY A 128 -0.04 -10.38 9.70
CA GLY A 128 -0.49 -11.53 8.92
C GLY A 128 -0.04 -11.50 7.45
N ALA A 129 -0.73 -12.26 6.60
CA ALA A 129 -0.34 -12.46 5.21
C ALA A 129 -0.57 -11.22 4.34
N ALA A 130 0.33 -10.98 3.38
CA ALA A 130 0.18 -9.92 2.39
C ALA A 130 -0.86 -10.25 1.30
N THR A 131 -1.16 -11.54 1.10
CA THR A 131 -2.22 -12.01 0.21
C THR A 131 -3.15 -12.93 0.99
N VAL A 132 -4.44 -12.67 0.90
CA VAL A 132 -5.52 -13.44 1.54
C VAL A 132 -6.52 -13.85 0.48
N THR A 133 -7.05 -15.08 0.57
CA THR A 133 -8.15 -15.55 -0.27
C THR A 133 -9.39 -15.75 0.59
N VAL A 134 -10.52 -15.26 0.11
CA VAL A 134 -11.83 -15.34 0.77
C VAL A 134 -12.82 -15.89 -0.23
N GLU A 135 -13.66 -16.82 0.21
CA GLU A 135 -14.76 -17.36 -0.59
C GLU A 135 -15.86 -16.29 -0.77
N LEU A 136 -16.51 -16.26 -1.93
CA LEU A 136 -17.65 -15.38 -2.25
C LEU A 136 -18.73 -15.49 -1.16
N GLY A 137 -19.23 -14.36 -0.66
CA GLY A 137 -20.17 -14.33 0.46
C GLY A 137 -19.55 -14.66 1.81
N GLY A 138 -18.26 -14.95 1.88
CA GLY A 138 -17.51 -15.24 3.10
C GLY A 138 -17.22 -13.98 3.93
N THR A 139 -16.56 -14.17 5.07
CA THR A 139 -16.20 -13.07 5.96
C THR A 139 -14.71 -12.76 5.83
N TYR A 140 -14.38 -11.49 5.56
CA TYR A 140 -13.06 -10.96 5.65
C TYR A 140 -12.88 -10.14 6.93
N THR A 141 -11.80 -10.41 7.67
CA THR A 141 -11.42 -9.63 8.85
C THR A 141 -10.05 -9.01 8.62
N GLU A 142 -10.00 -7.68 8.65
CA GLU A 142 -8.76 -6.94 8.49
C GLU A 142 -7.89 -7.04 9.75
N LEU A 143 -6.64 -7.50 9.59
CA LEU A 143 -5.68 -7.69 10.69
C LEU A 143 -4.82 -6.45 10.95
N GLY A 144 -4.82 -5.47 10.03
CA GLY A 144 -4.08 -4.24 10.16
C GLY A 144 -2.59 -4.37 9.86
N ALA A 145 -1.85 -3.33 10.24
CA ALA A 145 -0.41 -3.22 10.14
C ALA A 145 0.16 -2.42 11.31
N THR A 146 1.46 -2.51 11.54
CA THR A 146 2.22 -1.68 12.46
C THR A 146 3.21 -0.83 11.70
N ALA A 147 3.65 0.29 12.28
CA ALA A 147 4.73 1.09 11.72
C ALA A 147 5.77 1.40 12.79
N SER A 148 7.02 1.60 12.35
CA SER A 148 8.13 2.03 13.20
C SER A 148 9.02 3.00 12.45
N ASP A 149 9.55 3.99 13.18
CA ASP A 149 10.43 5.02 12.65
C ASP A 149 11.40 5.54 13.73
N ALA A 150 12.53 6.12 13.29
CA ALA A 150 13.52 6.74 14.18
C ALA A 150 13.00 8.03 14.82
N SER A 151 12.05 8.73 14.17
CA SER A 151 11.42 9.95 14.68
C SER A 151 10.47 9.70 15.86
N GLY A 152 10.19 8.44 16.19
CA GLY A 152 9.37 8.03 17.34
C GLY A 152 8.06 7.36 16.97
N THR A 153 6.97 7.75 17.66
CA THR A 153 5.68 7.11 17.48
C THR A 153 5.02 7.58 16.17
N VAL A 154 4.72 6.62 15.30
CA VAL A 154 3.99 6.82 14.05
C VAL A 154 2.70 6.00 14.06
N THR A 155 1.66 6.51 13.38
CA THR A 155 0.35 5.84 13.27
C THR A 155 0.16 5.31 11.86
N VAL A 156 -0.61 4.21 11.74
CA VAL A 156 -0.96 3.63 10.45
C VAL A 156 -2.39 4.02 10.09
N GLU A 157 -2.57 4.62 8.94
CA GLU A 157 -3.86 4.83 8.31
C GLU A 157 -4.14 3.68 7.34
N THR A 158 -5.38 3.18 7.36
CA THR A 158 -5.82 2.09 6.48
C THR A 158 -6.86 2.61 5.51
N THR A 159 -6.68 2.33 4.21
CA THR A 159 -7.60 2.70 3.14
C THR A 159 -7.86 1.51 2.23
N GLY A 160 -8.99 1.56 1.52
CA GLY A 160 -9.48 0.45 0.70
C GLY A 160 -10.55 -0.35 1.43
N THR A 161 -11.47 -0.91 0.63
CA THR A 161 -12.57 -1.76 1.10
C THR A 161 -12.55 -3.07 0.35
N VAL A 162 -12.95 -4.14 1.01
CA VAL A 162 -13.12 -5.48 0.42
C VAL A 162 -14.61 -5.75 0.34
N ASP A 163 -15.12 -5.95 -0.87
CA ASP A 163 -16.48 -6.42 -1.11
C ASP A 163 -16.43 -7.94 -1.28
N THR A 164 -16.90 -8.66 -0.26
CA THR A 164 -16.89 -10.13 -0.28
C THR A 164 -18.06 -10.72 -1.07
N ASP A 165 -19.01 -9.90 -1.51
CA ASP A 165 -20.15 -10.33 -2.33
C ASP A 165 -19.87 -10.25 -3.83
N THR A 166 -18.68 -9.81 -4.22
CA THR A 166 -18.25 -9.69 -5.61
C THR A 166 -16.87 -10.33 -5.82
N VAL A 167 -16.78 -11.31 -6.72
CA VAL A 167 -15.52 -11.95 -7.14
C VAL A 167 -14.57 -10.90 -7.70
N GLY A 168 -13.34 -10.86 -7.18
CA GLY A 168 -12.36 -9.86 -7.60
C GLY A 168 -11.12 -9.83 -6.74
N SER A 169 -10.19 -8.95 -7.09
CA SER A 169 -8.98 -8.68 -6.32
C SER A 169 -9.07 -7.27 -5.74
N TYR A 170 -9.01 -7.17 -4.43
CA TYR A 170 -9.13 -5.94 -3.66
C TYR A 170 -7.81 -5.60 -3.01
N THR A 171 -7.47 -4.31 -2.96
CA THR A 171 -6.24 -3.84 -2.31
C THR A 171 -6.60 -3.01 -1.10
N VAL A 172 -6.04 -3.38 0.05
CA VAL A 172 -6.03 -2.58 1.27
C VAL A 172 -4.64 -1.95 1.40
N THR A 173 -4.58 -0.64 1.52
CA THR A 173 -3.34 0.13 1.62
C THR A 173 -3.19 0.67 3.03
N TYR A 174 -1.99 0.50 3.58
CA TYR A 174 -1.57 1.02 4.87
C TYR A 174 -0.51 2.09 4.64
N THR A 175 -0.74 3.26 5.20
CA THR A 175 0.14 4.42 5.06
C THR A 175 0.53 4.92 6.44
N SER A 176 1.80 5.23 6.63
CA SER A 176 2.30 5.87 7.83
C SER A 176 3.14 7.08 7.43
N THR A 177 2.92 8.19 8.12
CA THR A 177 3.67 9.43 7.89
C THR A 177 4.33 9.83 9.21
N ASP A 178 5.62 10.14 9.15
CA ASP A 178 6.38 10.65 10.31
C ASP A 178 6.17 12.15 10.51
N ALA A 179 6.84 12.70 11.53
CA ALA A 179 6.79 14.12 11.87
C ALA A 179 7.51 15.01 10.85
N SER A 180 8.42 14.46 10.05
CA SER A 180 9.17 15.14 9.00
C SER A 180 8.44 15.14 7.65
N GLY A 181 7.34 14.38 7.54
CA GLY A 181 6.51 14.27 6.35
C GLY A 181 6.93 13.13 5.41
N ASN A 182 7.87 12.25 5.80
CA ASN A 182 8.21 11.08 5.00
C ASN A 182 7.10 10.04 5.11
N VAL A 183 6.78 9.35 4.00
CA VAL A 183 5.64 8.45 3.89
C VAL A 183 6.10 7.03 3.57
N GLY A 184 5.77 6.10 4.48
CA GLY A 184 5.90 4.67 4.28
C GLY A 184 4.57 4.02 3.91
N THR A 185 4.59 3.00 3.06
CA THR A 185 3.38 2.30 2.63
C THR A 185 3.59 0.80 2.58
N ALA A 186 2.50 0.04 2.83
CA ALA A 186 2.41 -1.39 2.56
C ALA A 186 1.00 -1.70 2.02
N THR A 187 0.85 -2.81 1.29
CA THR A 187 -0.45 -3.21 0.73
C THR A 187 -0.75 -4.66 1.04
N ARG A 188 -2.02 -4.95 1.26
CA ARG A 188 -2.58 -6.31 1.31
C ARG A 188 -3.50 -6.52 0.13
N THR A 189 -3.32 -7.64 -0.57
CA THR A 189 -4.23 -8.09 -1.62
C THR A 189 -5.20 -9.10 -1.04
N VAL A 190 -6.50 -8.87 -1.23
CA VAL A 190 -7.56 -9.81 -0.85
C VAL A 190 -8.26 -10.28 -2.13
N ASN A 191 -8.15 -11.58 -2.41
CA ASN A 191 -8.79 -12.20 -3.57
C ASN A 191 -10.09 -12.85 -3.10
N VAL A 192 -11.21 -12.29 -3.54
CA VAL A 192 -12.53 -12.92 -3.38
C VAL A 192 -12.72 -13.85 -4.57
N VAL A 193 -12.86 -15.13 -4.29
CA VAL A 193 -13.03 -16.21 -5.26
C VAL A 193 -14.31 -16.95 -5.00
N ASP A 194 -14.87 -17.55 -6.01
CA ASP A 194 -15.96 -18.51 -5.87
C ASP A 194 -15.45 -19.88 -6.31
N THR A 195 -15.44 -20.81 -5.39
CA THR A 195 -15.05 -22.22 -5.61
C THR A 195 -16.21 -23.18 -5.36
N THR A 196 -17.38 -22.65 -5.02
CA THR A 196 -18.58 -23.40 -4.71
C THR A 196 -19.37 -23.67 -5.98
N ALA A 197 -19.67 -24.93 -6.26
CA ALA A 197 -20.47 -25.28 -7.45
C ALA A 197 -21.96 -25.09 -7.21
N PRO A 198 -22.76 -24.77 -8.27
CA PRO A 198 -24.21 -24.67 -8.17
C PRO A 198 -24.87 -25.94 -7.65
N VAL A 199 -25.94 -25.80 -6.90
CA VAL A 199 -26.76 -26.92 -6.41
C VAL A 199 -28.03 -27.01 -7.28
N ILE A 200 -28.18 -28.10 -8.07
CA ILE A 200 -29.40 -28.37 -8.83
C ILE A 200 -30.52 -28.70 -7.85
N THR A 201 -31.64 -28.00 -7.95
CA THR A 201 -32.80 -28.10 -7.04
C THR A 201 -34.03 -28.71 -7.66
N SER A 202 -34.08 -28.83 -8.98
CA SER A 202 -35.17 -29.50 -9.71
C SER A 202 -35.09 -31.03 -9.54
N SER A 203 -36.19 -31.72 -9.82
CA SER A 203 -36.24 -33.18 -9.88
C SER A 203 -35.30 -33.73 -10.96
N ASP A 204 -34.81 -34.94 -10.77
CA ASP A 204 -34.11 -35.74 -11.75
C ASP A 204 -35.08 -36.47 -12.72
N THR A 205 -36.36 -36.42 -12.43
CA THR A 205 -37.41 -37.08 -13.25
C THR A 205 -38.43 -36.04 -13.69
N PHE A 206 -38.64 -35.98 -15.00
CA PHE A 206 -39.65 -35.17 -15.69
C PHE A 206 -40.69 -36.06 -16.37
N VAL A 207 -41.88 -35.50 -16.56
CA VAL A 207 -42.94 -36.10 -17.35
C VAL A 207 -43.38 -35.12 -18.41
N ALA A 208 -43.51 -35.53 -19.63
CA ALA A 208 -43.98 -34.73 -20.76
C ALA A 208 -44.95 -35.52 -21.63
N ASP A 209 -45.86 -34.85 -22.25
CA ASP A 209 -46.76 -35.48 -23.19
C ASP A 209 -46.06 -35.64 -24.53
N GLU A 210 -46.40 -36.67 -25.28
CA GLU A 210 -45.95 -36.82 -26.66
C GLU A 210 -46.52 -35.72 -27.58
N ASN A 211 -46.08 -35.71 -28.83
CA ASN A 211 -46.49 -34.76 -29.86
C ASN A 211 -46.23 -33.28 -29.53
N GLN A 212 -45.50 -32.98 -28.47
CA GLN A 212 -45.06 -31.63 -28.09
C GLN A 212 -43.59 -31.62 -27.67
N THR A 213 -42.97 -30.44 -27.71
CA THR A 213 -41.53 -30.33 -27.35
C THR A 213 -41.28 -29.87 -25.92
N ALA A 214 -42.28 -29.33 -25.22
CA ALA A 214 -42.11 -28.82 -23.86
C ALA A 214 -41.92 -29.96 -22.85
N ILE A 215 -40.92 -29.83 -21.96
CA ILE A 215 -40.67 -30.79 -20.88
C ILE A 215 -40.87 -30.11 -19.54
N GLY A 216 -40.11 -29.05 -19.27
CA GLY A 216 -40.13 -28.36 -17.98
C GLY A 216 -38.95 -27.42 -17.78
N THR A 217 -38.60 -27.14 -16.54
CA THR A 217 -37.50 -26.27 -16.23
C THR A 217 -36.59 -26.94 -15.18
N VAL A 218 -35.30 -26.99 -15.48
CA VAL A 218 -34.25 -27.32 -14.51
C VAL A 218 -33.91 -26.06 -13.73
N THR A 219 -33.78 -26.18 -12.41
CA THR A 219 -33.46 -25.08 -11.54
C THR A 219 -32.21 -25.42 -10.69
N ALA A 220 -31.42 -24.41 -10.39
CA ALA A 220 -30.29 -24.51 -9.50
C ALA A 220 -30.16 -23.24 -8.64
N THR A 221 -29.45 -23.35 -7.52
CA THR A 221 -29.12 -22.22 -6.64
C THR A 221 -27.62 -22.07 -6.53
N ASP A 222 -27.17 -20.82 -6.56
CA ASP A 222 -25.80 -20.39 -6.35
C ASP A 222 -25.78 -18.91 -5.98
N LEU A 223 -24.64 -18.39 -5.49
CA LEU A 223 -24.43 -16.95 -5.28
C LEU A 223 -24.21 -16.21 -6.60
N GLN A 224 -23.75 -16.91 -7.62
CA GLN A 224 -23.55 -16.38 -8.97
C GLN A 224 -24.67 -16.82 -9.94
N THR A 225 -24.67 -16.20 -11.11
CA THR A 225 -25.62 -16.60 -12.18
C THR A 225 -25.27 -18.00 -12.70
N VAL A 226 -26.25 -18.88 -12.68
CA VAL A 226 -26.10 -20.25 -13.19
C VAL A 226 -26.58 -20.35 -14.63
N THR A 227 -25.84 -21.08 -15.45
CA THR A 227 -26.20 -21.46 -16.81
C THR A 227 -26.27 -22.97 -16.94
N PHE A 228 -27.10 -23.44 -17.88
CA PHE A 228 -27.37 -24.87 -18.06
C PHE A 228 -26.96 -25.35 -19.43
N THR A 229 -26.47 -26.59 -19.51
CA THR A 229 -26.26 -27.37 -20.72
C THR A 229 -26.82 -28.79 -20.53
N VAL A 230 -27.12 -29.49 -21.60
CA VAL A 230 -27.59 -30.87 -21.56
C VAL A 230 -26.83 -31.74 -22.58
N SER A 231 -26.55 -32.98 -22.21
CA SER A 231 -25.85 -33.94 -23.06
C SER A 231 -26.78 -34.54 -24.11
N GLY A 232 -26.18 -35.12 -25.17
CA GLY A 232 -26.91 -35.81 -26.25
C GLY A 232 -27.45 -34.85 -27.31
N THR A 233 -28.37 -35.36 -28.14
CA THR A 233 -28.94 -34.64 -29.31
C THR A 233 -30.45 -34.66 -29.33
N GLU A 234 -31.09 -35.39 -28.41
CA GLU A 234 -32.55 -35.56 -28.38
C GLU A 234 -33.24 -34.50 -27.52
N LEU A 235 -32.51 -34.00 -26.50
CA LEU A 235 -32.96 -32.91 -25.59
C LEU A 235 -32.15 -31.67 -25.84
N GLN A 236 -32.74 -30.53 -25.59
CA GLN A 236 -32.04 -29.23 -25.55
C GLN A 236 -32.48 -28.44 -24.33
N ILE A 237 -31.61 -27.59 -23.84
CA ILE A 237 -31.86 -26.72 -22.69
C ILE A 237 -31.38 -25.31 -22.98
N THR A 238 -32.14 -24.32 -22.58
CA THR A 238 -31.69 -22.93 -22.65
C THR A 238 -30.72 -22.65 -21.49
N SER A 239 -29.92 -21.58 -21.61
CA SER A 239 -29.07 -21.13 -20.51
C SER A 239 -29.86 -20.83 -19.21
N GLY A 240 -31.15 -20.52 -19.33
CA GLY A 240 -32.06 -20.30 -18.19
C GLY A 240 -32.75 -21.55 -17.65
N GLY A 241 -32.40 -22.74 -18.18
CA GLY A 241 -32.88 -24.03 -17.63
C GLY A 241 -34.17 -24.56 -18.31
N VAL A 242 -34.74 -23.91 -19.33
CA VAL A 242 -35.91 -24.42 -20.01
C VAL A 242 -35.50 -25.64 -20.87
N LEU A 243 -36.01 -26.82 -20.47
CA LEU A 243 -35.73 -28.12 -21.08
C LEU A 243 -36.82 -28.46 -22.10
N THR A 244 -36.42 -28.88 -23.28
CA THR A 244 -37.32 -29.27 -24.35
C THR A 244 -36.78 -30.44 -25.16
N PHE A 245 -37.64 -31.18 -25.84
CA PHE A 245 -37.19 -32.09 -26.89
C PHE A 245 -36.74 -31.29 -28.13
N VAL A 246 -35.74 -31.81 -28.83
CA VAL A 246 -35.33 -31.29 -30.15
C VAL A 246 -36.38 -31.57 -31.20
N THR A 247 -36.98 -32.78 -31.13
CA THR A 247 -38.13 -33.21 -31.96
C THR A 247 -39.18 -33.75 -31.03
N ALA A 248 -40.46 -33.45 -31.26
CA ALA A 248 -41.55 -33.97 -30.46
C ALA A 248 -41.49 -35.49 -30.40
N PRO A 249 -41.58 -36.10 -29.19
CA PRO A 249 -41.53 -37.56 -29.01
C PRO A 249 -42.82 -38.22 -29.50
N ASP A 250 -42.70 -39.45 -29.90
CA ASP A 250 -43.76 -40.42 -30.19
C ASP A 250 -43.62 -41.54 -29.15
N TYR A 251 -44.65 -41.75 -28.33
CA TYR A 251 -44.62 -42.67 -27.20
C TYR A 251 -44.42 -44.12 -27.66
N GLU A 252 -45.01 -44.53 -28.77
CA GLU A 252 -44.91 -45.88 -29.35
C GLU A 252 -43.48 -46.15 -29.87
N THR A 253 -42.79 -45.12 -30.27
CA THR A 253 -41.39 -45.20 -30.76
C THR A 253 -40.42 -45.18 -29.60
N LYS A 254 -40.58 -44.22 -28.65
CA LYS A 254 -39.68 -44.07 -27.50
C LYS A 254 -40.33 -43.33 -26.34
N SER A 255 -40.63 -44.06 -25.27
CA SER A 255 -41.34 -43.54 -24.08
C SER A 255 -40.41 -42.99 -22.98
N VAL A 256 -39.08 -43.16 -23.09
CA VAL A 256 -38.11 -42.71 -22.04
C VAL A 256 -36.87 -42.10 -22.69
N TYR A 257 -36.53 -40.92 -22.24
CA TYR A 257 -35.31 -40.19 -22.63
C TYR A 257 -34.44 -39.95 -21.42
N THR A 258 -33.14 -40.12 -21.55
CA THR A 258 -32.15 -39.83 -20.48
C THR A 258 -31.07 -38.89 -21.00
N ALA A 259 -30.60 -38.01 -20.11
CA ALA A 259 -29.51 -37.09 -20.43
C ALA A 259 -28.83 -36.64 -19.12
N THR A 260 -27.67 -36.07 -19.25
CA THR A 260 -26.98 -35.40 -18.14
C THR A 260 -27.10 -33.88 -18.31
N VAL A 261 -27.69 -33.22 -17.35
CA VAL A 261 -27.71 -31.75 -17.27
C VAL A 261 -26.48 -31.30 -16.46
N THR A 262 -25.82 -30.24 -16.96
CA THR A 262 -24.74 -29.56 -16.27
C THR A 262 -25.19 -28.15 -15.94
N ALA A 263 -25.12 -27.78 -14.66
CA ALA A 263 -25.28 -26.42 -14.14
C ALA A 263 -23.90 -25.83 -13.89
N THR A 264 -23.62 -24.66 -14.44
CA THR A 264 -22.33 -23.99 -14.34
C THR A 264 -22.53 -22.54 -13.91
N ASP A 265 -21.76 -22.07 -12.91
CA ASP A 265 -21.75 -20.68 -12.46
C ASP A 265 -20.85 -19.78 -13.33
N ALA A 266 -20.74 -18.50 -12.95
CA ALA A 266 -19.90 -17.54 -13.67
C ALA A 266 -18.39 -17.72 -13.39
N SER A 267 -18.00 -18.40 -12.30
CA SER A 267 -16.62 -18.78 -11.95
C SER A 267 -16.19 -20.10 -12.59
N SER A 268 -17.10 -20.77 -13.34
CA SER A 268 -16.88 -22.06 -14.02
C SER A 268 -16.87 -23.27 -13.08
N ASN A 269 -17.38 -23.14 -11.86
CA ASN A 269 -17.68 -24.31 -11.04
C ASN A 269 -18.96 -24.99 -11.57
N SER A 270 -19.04 -26.31 -11.56
CA SER A 270 -20.14 -27.01 -12.18
C SER A 270 -20.58 -28.24 -11.40
N THR A 271 -21.88 -28.50 -11.47
CA THR A 271 -22.53 -29.71 -10.95
C THR A 271 -23.31 -30.37 -12.05
N THR A 272 -23.36 -31.71 -12.07
CA THR A 272 -24.10 -32.51 -13.02
C THR A 272 -25.20 -33.29 -12.35
N GLN A 273 -26.31 -33.50 -13.07
CA GLN A 273 -27.42 -34.37 -12.67
C GLN A 273 -27.90 -35.15 -13.88
N ASP A 274 -27.98 -36.49 -13.74
CA ASP A 274 -28.65 -37.34 -14.70
C ASP A 274 -30.15 -37.15 -14.59
N ILE A 275 -30.82 -36.95 -15.70
CA ILE A 275 -32.26 -36.77 -15.75
C ILE A 275 -32.90 -37.85 -16.59
N THR A 276 -34.15 -38.21 -16.21
CA THR A 276 -35.05 -39.07 -16.99
C THR A 276 -36.30 -38.31 -17.32
N VAL A 277 -36.67 -38.35 -18.58
CA VAL A 277 -37.96 -37.79 -19.09
C VAL A 277 -38.84 -38.95 -19.53
N ASN A 278 -39.95 -39.13 -18.81
CA ASN A 278 -40.97 -40.12 -19.16
C ASN A 278 -42.03 -39.45 -20.07
N VAL A 279 -42.34 -40.04 -21.20
CA VAL A 279 -43.34 -39.55 -22.14
C VAL A 279 -44.67 -40.19 -21.77
N ASN A 280 -45.75 -39.41 -21.68
CA ASN A 280 -47.10 -39.87 -21.58
C ASN A 280 -47.68 -40.17 -22.94
N ASP A 281 -48.41 -41.29 -23.06
CA ASP A 281 -49.32 -41.55 -24.15
C ASP A 281 -50.56 -40.64 -24.00
N VAL A 282 -50.73 -39.72 -24.91
CA VAL A 282 -51.89 -38.78 -24.98
C VAL A 282 -52.62 -38.88 -26.31
N GLY A 283 -52.43 -40.00 -26.97
CA GLY A 283 -52.95 -40.25 -28.28
C GLY A 283 -54.40 -40.65 -28.34
N GLY A 284 -54.96 -40.47 -29.53
CA GLY A 284 -56.18 -41.11 -29.98
C GLY A 284 -55.86 -42.37 -30.81
N ILE A 285 -56.84 -42.90 -31.40
CA ILE A 285 -56.78 -44.07 -32.27
C ILE A 285 -55.82 -43.93 -33.49
N ASP A 286 -55.14 -42.83 -33.64
CA ASP A 286 -54.27 -42.50 -34.77
C ASP A 286 -52.80 -42.80 -34.49
N ASP A 287 -52.41 -43.10 -33.22
CA ASP A 287 -51.05 -43.33 -32.78
C ASP A 287 -50.65 -44.80 -32.82
N ASP A 288 -51.56 -45.72 -33.24
CA ASP A 288 -51.23 -47.11 -33.49
C ASP A 288 -50.60 -47.26 -34.89
N PRO A 289 -49.29 -47.54 -35.05
CA PRO A 289 -48.63 -47.82 -36.29
C PRO A 289 -49.20 -49.16 -36.89
N GLY A 290 -50.43 -49.11 -37.24
CA GLY A 290 -50.99 -50.01 -38.23
C GLY A 290 -50.92 -51.50 -37.95
N THR A 291 -51.67 -52.03 -36.98
CA THR A 291 -52.31 -53.33 -37.12
C THR A 291 -53.80 -53.14 -37.38
N GLY A 292 -54.13 -52.57 -38.57
CA GLY A 292 -55.48 -52.47 -39.00
C GLY A 292 -56.14 -53.84 -39.20
N THR A 293 -56.74 -54.43 -38.17
CA THR A 293 -57.81 -55.38 -38.29
C THR A 293 -58.93 -54.89 -37.38
N GLY A 294 -59.62 -53.84 -37.82
CA GLY A 294 -60.85 -53.37 -37.22
C GLY A 294 -61.96 -54.42 -37.38
N THR A 295 -62.14 -55.30 -36.45
CA THR A 295 -63.39 -56.02 -36.25
C THR A 295 -64.28 -55.23 -35.31
N GLY A 296 -64.92 -54.19 -35.88
CA GLY A 296 -65.98 -53.42 -35.21
C GLY A 296 -67.21 -54.30 -34.92
N THR A 297 -67.29 -54.86 -33.72
CA THR A 297 -68.55 -55.35 -33.17
C THR A 297 -69.22 -54.25 -32.37
N GLY A 298 -69.90 -53.34 -33.12
CA GLY A 298 -70.83 -52.36 -32.59
C GLY A 298 -72.11 -52.99 -32.06
N THR A 299 -72.20 -53.24 -30.76
CA THR A 299 -73.45 -53.46 -30.09
C THR A 299 -74.08 -52.16 -29.67
N GLY A 300 -74.72 -51.46 -30.67
CA GLY A 300 -75.52 -50.28 -30.35
C GLY A 300 -76.95 -50.68 -29.99
N THR A 301 -77.27 -50.63 -28.72
CA THR A 301 -78.69 -50.64 -28.27
C THR A 301 -79.21 -49.18 -28.30
N GLY A 302 -79.72 -48.75 -29.40
CA GLY A 302 -80.46 -47.48 -29.55
C GLY A 302 -81.94 -47.69 -29.73
N THR A 303 -82.71 -47.52 -28.70
CA THR A 303 -84.14 -47.34 -28.75
C THR A 303 -84.48 -45.93 -29.21
N GLY A 304 -84.92 -45.73 -30.42
CA GLY A 304 -85.40 -44.45 -30.92
C GLY A 304 -86.63 -44.63 -31.77
N THR A 305 -87.80 -44.41 -31.24
CA THR A 305 -89.09 -44.28 -31.95
C THR A 305 -89.13 -42.96 -32.71
N GLY A 306 -89.31 -42.99 -34.00
CA GLY A 306 -89.52 -41.79 -34.76
C GLY A 306 -90.31 -42.10 -36.08
N THR A 307 -91.56 -41.93 -36.03
CA THR A 307 -92.50 -41.95 -37.13
C THR A 307 -92.28 -40.76 -38.07
N GLY A 308 -92.21 -40.97 -39.35
CA GLY A 308 -92.18 -39.90 -40.36
C GLY A 308 -92.48 -40.38 -41.78
N THR A 309 -93.66 -40.27 -42.17
CA THR A 309 -94.24 -40.51 -43.51
C THR A 309 -93.80 -39.47 -44.52
N GLY A 310 -93.62 -39.80 -45.77
CA GLY A 310 -93.53 -38.83 -46.89
C GLY A 310 -93.11 -39.34 -48.23
N THR A 311 -94.02 -39.76 -48.96
CA THR A 311 -94.24 -39.89 -50.45
C THR A 311 -93.38 -38.97 -51.34
N GLY A 312 -92.82 -39.47 -52.38
CA GLY A 312 -93.38 -39.39 -53.72
C GLY A 312 -92.45 -38.76 -54.76
N THR A 313 -92.37 -39.48 -55.81
CA THR A 313 -91.99 -39.34 -57.23
C THR A 313 -90.53 -39.25 -57.57
#